data_9cde0cc62472072f12f89f9e6450fc6a
#
_entry.id   9cde0cc62472072f12f89f9e6450fc6a
#
_cell.length_a   1.000
_cell.length_b   1.000
_cell.length_c   1.000
_cell.angle_alpha   90.00
_cell.angle_beta   90.00
_cell.angle_gamma   90.00
#
_symmetry.space_group_name_H-M   'P 1'
#
loop_
_entity.id
_entity.type
_entity.pdbx_description
1 polymer ?
#
loop_
_entity_poly.entity_id
_entity_poly.type
_entity_poly.pdbx_seq_one_letter_code
_entity_poly.pdbx_strand_id
1 'polypeptide(L)'
;ITTSGQLSIRWIEKSLNQYLNKLLETDNEDYIIASDTDSVYITFDKLVNKVFTSGTETKKIINFLDTIATEKLEPFINSEYQILSEVMNAYDQKMQMSREVIADKGIWTAKKRYILNVHDSEGVRYKEPKLKIMGIEAVKSSTPAPCREKIKEALKIIINGDEKMLNTFIQEFREEFMTLSPEEIAFPRSCN
;
A
#
# COMPACT_ATOMS: atom_id res chain seq x y z
N ILE A 1 -6.79 -8.07 23.57
CA ILE A 1 -6.05 -8.27 22.30
C ILE A 1 -6.28 -7.10 21.35
N THR A 2 -7.52 -6.78 20.97
CA THR A 2 -7.83 -5.69 20.02
C THR A 2 -7.33 -4.31 20.49
N THR A 3 -7.54 -3.97 21.77
CA THR A 3 -7.11 -2.70 22.35
C THR A 3 -5.59 -2.59 22.38
N SER A 4 -4.87 -3.68 22.68
CA SER A 4 -3.42 -3.71 22.67
C SER A 4 -2.86 -3.50 21.26
N GLY A 5 -3.47 -4.12 20.23
CA GLY A 5 -3.10 -3.90 18.84
C GLY A 5 -3.33 -2.45 18.40
N GLN A 6 -4.46 -1.83 18.80
CA GLN A 6 -4.73 -0.42 18.52
C GLN A 6 -3.73 0.51 19.21
N LEU A 7 -3.34 0.20 20.45
CA LEU A 7 -2.33 0.97 21.16
C LEU A 7 -0.98 0.89 20.45
N SER A 8 -0.55 -0.32 20.09
CA SER A 8 0.72 -0.56 19.44
C SER A 8 0.85 0.18 18.10
N ILE A 9 -0.18 0.10 17.24
CA ILE A 9 -0.12 0.76 15.93
C ILE A 9 -0.13 2.28 16.08
N ARG A 10 -0.95 2.86 16.98
CA ARG A 10 -0.98 4.30 17.26
C ARG A 10 0.32 4.81 17.86
N TRP A 11 0.97 4.01 18.71
CA TRP A 11 2.29 4.33 19.27
C TRP A 11 3.30 4.49 18.14
N ILE A 12 3.38 3.50 17.26
CA ILE A 12 4.32 3.51 16.12
C ILE A 12 4.00 4.64 15.15
N GLU A 13 2.73 4.89 14.80
CA GLU A 13 2.34 6.03 13.94
C GLU A 13 2.87 7.36 14.49
N LYS A 14 2.63 7.61 15.76
CA LYS A 14 3.06 8.86 16.41
C LYS A 14 4.59 8.96 16.46
N SER A 15 5.26 7.89 16.87
CA SER A 15 6.72 7.88 16.99
C SER A 15 7.41 8.02 15.63
N LEU A 16 6.91 7.33 14.60
CA LEU A 16 7.42 7.45 13.23
C LEU A 16 7.25 8.85 12.66
N ASN A 17 6.08 9.49 12.84
CA ASN A 17 5.88 10.87 12.39
C ASN A 17 6.86 11.82 13.06
N GLN A 18 7.07 11.70 14.37
CA GLN A 18 8.04 12.51 15.10
C GLN A 18 9.48 12.26 14.62
N TYR A 19 9.84 11.00 14.44
CA TYR A 19 11.16 10.60 13.95
C TYR A 19 11.44 11.13 12.54
N LEU A 20 10.48 10.99 11.63
CA LEU A 20 10.61 11.45 10.25
C LEU A 20 10.67 12.97 10.16
N ASN A 21 9.87 13.71 10.94
CA ASN A 21 9.96 15.16 11.01
C ASN A 21 11.35 15.61 11.46
N LYS A 22 11.92 14.95 12.49
CA LYS A 22 13.28 15.24 12.95
C LYS A 22 14.34 14.89 11.90
N LEU A 23 14.21 13.72 11.26
CA LEU A 23 15.17 13.23 10.26
C LEU A 23 15.20 14.09 9.00
N LEU A 24 14.03 14.57 8.57
CA LEU A 24 13.85 15.33 7.32
C LEU A 24 13.87 16.84 7.53
N GLU A 25 14.05 17.29 8.80
CA GLU A 25 14.05 18.70 9.19
C GLU A 25 12.76 19.41 8.76
N THR A 26 11.62 18.76 8.99
CA THR A 26 10.28 19.29 8.74
C THR A 26 9.55 19.57 10.04
N ASP A 27 8.51 20.39 9.99
CA ASP A 27 7.72 20.72 11.16
C ASP A 27 6.28 20.25 10.97
N ASN A 28 5.88 19.32 11.85
CA ASN A 28 4.50 18.82 11.95
C ASN A 28 3.90 18.24 10.64
N GLU A 29 4.75 17.65 9.80
CA GLU A 29 4.31 16.94 8.59
C GLU A 29 3.75 15.58 8.96
N ASP A 30 2.68 15.17 8.28
CA ASP A 30 2.13 13.83 8.39
C ASP A 30 2.68 12.92 7.29
N TYR A 31 3.59 12.04 7.67
CA TYR A 31 4.19 11.04 6.76
C TYR A 31 3.42 9.73 6.74
N ILE A 32 2.51 9.50 7.69
CA ILE A 32 1.72 8.28 7.77
C ILE A 32 0.39 8.50 7.04
N ILE A 33 0.32 8.04 5.80
CA ILE A 33 -0.85 8.24 4.94
C ILE A 33 -2.00 7.26 5.22
N ALA A 34 -1.70 6.10 5.78
CA ALA A 34 -2.68 5.10 6.20
C ALA A 34 -2.08 4.10 7.18
N SER A 35 -2.93 3.44 7.95
CA SER A 35 -2.59 2.26 8.74
C SER A 35 -3.72 1.24 8.72
N ASP A 36 -3.38 -0.03 8.88
CA ASP A 36 -4.37 -1.09 8.99
C ASP A 36 -3.86 -2.20 9.92
N THR A 37 -4.51 -2.37 11.05
CA THR A 37 -4.31 -3.42 12.06
C THR A 37 -2.86 -3.51 12.58
N ASP A 38 -1.90 -3.90 11.75
CA ASP A 38 -0.49 -4.17 12.06
C ASP A 38 0.48 -3.58 11.01
N SER A 39 -0.03 -2.76 10.10
CA SER A 39 0.77 -2.12 9.05
C SER A 39 0.61 -0.61 9.04
N VAL A 40 1.68 0.10 8.67
CA VAL A 40 1.70 1.55 8.42
C VAL A 40 2.19 1.82 7.00
N TYR A 41 1.59 2.80 6.36
CA TYR A 41 1.95 3.27 5.03
C TYR A 41 2.57 4.65 5.12
N ILE A 42 3.82 4.76 4.69
CA ILE A 42 4.63 5.97 4.84
C ILE A 42 4.86 6.57 3.46
N THR A 43 4.66 7.89 3.31
CA THR A 43 5.08 8.61 2.11
C THR A 43 6.50 9.12 2.25
N PHE A 44 7.30 8.92 1.21
CA PHE A 44 8.67 9.42 1.09
C PHE A 44 8.85 10.42 -0.05
N ASP A 45 7.78 10.97 -0.60
CA ASP A 45 7.83 11.89 -1.74
C ASP A 45 8.78 13.05 -1.51
N LYS A 46 8.71 13.71 -0.34
CA LYS A 46 9.59 14.82 0.02
C LYS A 46 11.06 14.39 0.09
N LEU A 47 11.34 13.23 0.67
CA LEU A 47 12.70 12.69 0.75
C LEU A 47 13.23 12.34 -0.63
N VAL A 48 12.46 11.63 -1.43
CA VAL A 48 12.85 11.25 -2.80
C VAL A 48 13.13 12.48 -3.65
N ASN A 49 12.25 13.49 -3.59
CA ASN A 49 12.42 14.74 -4.34
C ASN A 49 13.61 15.59 -3.85
N LYS A 50 14.00 15.48 -2.57
CA LYS A 50 15.19 16.15 -2.01
C LYS A 50 16.50 15.48 -2.45
N VAL A 51 16.50 14.15 -2.57
CA VAL A 51 17.72 13.35 -2.84
C VAL A 51 17.93 13.09 -4.32
N PHE A 52 16.86 12.90 -5.07
CA PHE A 52 16.93 12.51 -6.47
C PHE A 52 16.39 13.59 -7.40
N THR A 53 17.02 13.70 -8.55
CA THR A 53 16.56 14.59 -9.65
C THR A 53 15.53 13.87 -10.52
N SER A 54 14.71 14.65 -11.22
CA SER A 54 13.77 14.13 -12.22
C SER A 54 14.52 13.29 -13.26
N GLY A 55 13.98 12.08 -13.53
CA GLY A 55 14.61 11.13 -14.46
C GLY A 55 15.57 10.12 -13.82
N THR A 56 15.75 10.14 -12.51
CA THR A 56 16.52 9.09 -11.82
C THR A 56 15.87 7.72 -12.02
N GLU A 57 16.69 6.72 -12.31
CA GLU A 57 16.27 5.35 -12.49
C GLU A 57 15.52 4.83 -11.24
N THR A 58 14.31 4.32 -11.43
CA THR A 58 13.43 3.81 -10.36
C THR A 58 14.13 2.79 -9.46
N LYS A 59 14.98 1.93 -10.03
CA LYS A 59 15.75 0.94 -9.27
C LYS A 59 16.66 1.56 -8.20
N LYS A 60 17.26 2.71 -8.48
CA LYS A 60 18.10 3.44 -7.52
C LYS A 60 17.28 3.99 -6.36
N ILE A 61 16.10 4.53 -6.66
CA ILE A 61 15.17 5.04 -5.65
C ILE A 61 14.69 3.89 -4.74
N ILE A 62 14.31 2.75 -5.33
CA ILE A 62 13.86 1.58 -4.57
C ILE A 62 14.97 1.05 -3.65
N ASN A 63 16.22 0.93 -4.16
CA ASN A 63 17.35 0.50 -3.33
C ASN A 63 17.60 1.46 -2.17
N PHE A 64 17.51 2.75 -2.41
CA PHE A 64 17.66 3.76 -1.38
C PHE A 64 16.56 3.65 -0.30
N LEU A 65 15.29 3.52 -0.72
CA LEU A 65 14.17 3.38 0.22
C LEU A 65 14.25 2.07 1.01
N ASP A 66 14.72 0.99 0.39
CA ASP A 66 14.97 -0.28 1.05
C ASP A 66 16.04 -0.14 2.15
N THR A 67 17.14 0.53 1.83
CA THR A 67 18.20 0.84 2.81
C THR A 67 17.68 1.71 3.95
N ILE A 68 16.89 2.75 3.67
CA ILE A 68 16.27 3.58 4.71
C ILE A 68 15.34 2.75 5.60
N ALA A 69 14.53 1.88 5.02
CA ALA A 69 13.64 1.01 5.80
C ALA A 69 14.44 0.09 6.74
N THR A 70 15.41 -0.64 6.20
CA THR A 70 16.15 -1.65 6.98
C THR A 70 17.15 -1.06 7.98
N GLU A 71 17.84 0.04 7.62
CA GLU A 71 18.91 0.59 8.46
C GLU A 71 18.43 1.70 9.42
N LYS A 72 17.31 2.33 9.15
CA LYS A 72 16.80 3.44 9.96
C LYS A 72 15.44 3.15 10.58
N LEU A 73 14.45 2.74 9.80
CA LEU A 73 13.08 2.61 10.31
C LEU A 73 12.89 1.36 11.15
N GLU A 74 13.33 0.19 10.69
CA GLU A 74 13.15 -1.06 11.44
C GLU A 74 13.87 -1.03 12.80
N PRO A 75 15.14 -0.59 12.93
CA PRO A 75 15.78 -0.44 14.23
C PRO A 75 15.06 0.58 15.14
N PHE A 76 14.59 1.69 14.58
CA PHE A 76 13.80 2.68 15.31
C PHE A 76 12.50 2.08 15.83
N ILE A 77 11.72 1.40 14.99
CA ILE A 77 10.47 0.74 15.38
C ILE A 77 10.71 -0.29 16.49
N ASN A 78 11.77 -1.09 16.37
CA ASN A 78 12.13 -2.07 17.40
C ASN A 78 12.45 -1.39 18.73
N SER A 79 13.15 -0.27 18.74
CA SER A 79 13.40 0.51 19.95
C SER A 79 12.12 1.08 20.57
N GLU A 80 11.18 1.55 19.74
CA GLU A 80 9.88 2.06 20.18
C GLU A 80 8.99 0.95 20.77
N TYR A 81 9.02 -0.26 20.20
CA TYR A 81 8.33 -1.40 20.79
C TYR A 81 8.95 -1.84 22.14
N GLN A 82 10.26 -1.69 22.30
CA GLN A 82 10.92 -1.93 23.58
C GLN A 82 10.42 -0.92 24.63
N ILE A 83 10.40 0.36 24.30
CA ILE A 83 9.87 1.42 25.17
C ILE A 83 8.40 1.15 25.52
N LEU A 84 7.58 0.81 24.53
CA LEU A 84 6.17 0.49 24.76
C LEU A 84 6.01 -0.71 25.71
N SER A 85 6.83 -1.75 25.56
CA SER A 85 6.79 -2.93 26.43
C SER A 85 7.10 -2.59 27.89
N GLU A 86 8.04 -1.69 28.11
CA GLU A 86 8.40 -1.20 29.44
C GLU A 86 7.27 -0.37 30.06
N VAL A 87 6.70 0.58 29.28
CA VAL A 87 5.55 1.39 29.71
C VAL A 87 4.34 0.53 30.08
N MET A 88 4.12 -0.56 29.33
CA MET A 88 3.01 -1.50 29.56
C MET A 88 3.34 -2.57 30.61
N ASN A 89 4.53 -2.57 31.18
CA ASN A 89 5.02 -3.61 32.07
C ASN A 89 4.80 -5.02 31.50
N ALA A 90 5.13 -5.18 30.20
CA ALA A 90 5.00 -6.45 29.51
C ALA A 90 6.11 -7.41 29.98
N TYR A 91 5.77 -8.71 30.08
CA TYR A 91 6.72 -9.75 30.48
C TYR A 91 7.89 -9.89 29.48
N ASP A 92 7.60 -9.74 28.19
CA ASP A 92 8.56 -9.89 27.11
C ASP A 92 8.12 -9.07 25.89
N GLN A 93 9.08 -8.53 25.13
CA GLN A 93 8.85 -7.79 23.88
C GLN A 93 9.04 -8.74 22.69
N LYS A 94 7.96 -9.03 21.94
CA LYS A 94 7.97 -9.93 20.77
C LYS A 94 7.45 -9.28 19.48
N MET A 95 7.07 -8.01 19.56
CA MET A 95 6.55 -7.32 18.39
C MET A 95 7.68 -6.92 17.46
N GLN A 96 7.49 -7.18 16.18
CA GLN A 96 8.41 -6.81 15.11
C GLN A 96 7.61 -6.24 13.95
N MET A 97 8.16 -5.28 13.26
CA MET A 97 7.62 -4.74 12.02
C MET A 97 8.76 -4.60 11.03
N SER A 98 8.60 -5.17 9.86
CA SER A 98 9.56 -5.10 8.77
C SER A 98 8.93 -4.53 7.51
N ARG A 99 9.76 -4.08 6.58
CA ARG A 99 9.30 -3.53 5.31
C ARG A 99 8.67 -4.63 4.45
N GLU A 100 7.38 -4.49 4.13
CA GLU A 100 6.64 -5.41 3.27
C GLU A 100 6.72 -5.00 1.80
N VAL A 101 6.34 -3.76 1.45
CA VAL A 101 6.29 -3.32 0.06
C VAL A 101 6.95 -1.96 -0.14
N ILE A 102 7.48 -1.73 -1.37
CA ILE A 102 7.81 -0.41 -1.90
C ILE A 102 6.98 -0.20 -3.15
N ALA A 103 6.19 0.87 -3.15
CA ALA A 103 5.32 1.27 -4.24
C ALA A 103 5.58 2.73 -4.61
N ASP A 104 5.43 3.08 -5.89
CA ASP A 104 5.55 4.46 -6.36
C ASP A 104 4.23 5.21 -6.34
N LYS A 105 3.10 4.49 -6.37
CA LYS A 105 1.76 5.05 -6.35
C LYS A 105 0.82 4.20 -5.51
N GLY A 106 -0.11 4.87 -4.83
CA GLY A 106 -1.15 4.20 -4.05
C GLY A 106 -2.43 5.01 -4.02
N ILE A 107 -3.57 4.32 -4.00
CA ILE A 107 -4.90 4.90 -3.89
C ILE A 107 -5.68 4.14 -2.83
N TRP A 108 -6.13 4.84 -1.80
CA TRP A 108 -7.02 4.31 -0.76
C TRP A 108 -8.43 4.84 -0.99
N THR A 109 -9.36 3.95 -1.32
CA THR A 109 -10.77 4.31 -1.57
C THR A 109 -11.62 4.23 -0.31
N ALA A 110 -11.23 3.38 0.63
CA ALA A 110 -11.86 3.22 1.93
C ALA A 110 -10.96 2.37 2.85
N LYS A 111 -11.36 2.22 4.12
CA LYS A 111 -10.72 1.28 5.06
C LYS A 111 -10.67 -0.13 4.46
N LYS A 112 -9.47 -0.73 4.43
CA LYS A 112 -9.20 -2.06 3.83
C LYS A 112 -9.49 -2.16 2.32
N ARG A 113 -9.55 -1.04 1.62
CA ARG A 113 -9.78 -0.98 0.17
C ARG A 113 -8.75 -0.05 -0.47
N TYR A 114 -7.73 -0.64 -1.06
CA TYR A 114 -6.62 0.12 -1.66
C TYR A 114 -5.99 -0.61 -2.86
N ILE A 115 -5.24 0.16 -3.60
CA ILE A 115 -4.44 -0.29 -4.74
C ILE A 115 -3.05 0.31 -4.61
N LEU A 116 -2.02 -0.51 -4.77
CA LEU A 116 -0.62 -0.08 -4.80
C LEU A 116 0.04 -0.55 -6.09
N ASN A 117 0.86 0.30 -6.68
CA ASN A 117 1.74 -0.06 -7.79
C ASN A 117 3.10 -0.48 -7.23
N VAL A 118 3.28 -1.77 -6.99
CA VAL A 118 4.36 -2.34 -6.19
C VAL A 118 5.56 -2.69 -7.05
N HIS A 119 6.73 -2.17 -6.71
CA HIS A 119 8.03 -2.48 -7.31
C HIS A 119 8.82 -3.53 -6.56
N ASP A 120 8.62 -3.63 -5.25
CA ASP A 120 9.27 -4.60 -4.38
C ASP A 120 8.27 -5.14 -3.35
N SER A 121 8.27 -6.44 -3.14
CA SER A 121 7.50 -7.07 -2.08
C SER A 121 8.41 -8.03 -1.32
N GLU A 122 8.65 -7.77 -0.04
CA GLU A 122 9.47 -8.60 0.86
C GLU A 122 10.88 -8.92 0.30
N GLY A 123 11.51 -7.94 -0.38
CA GLY A 123 12.82 -8.10 -1.03
C GLY A 123 12.78 -8.69 -2.44
N VAL A 124 11.61 -9.12 -2.93
CA VAL A 124 11.44 -9.58 -4.32
C VAL A 124 11.22 -8.38 -5.22
N ARG A 125 12.22 -8.05 -6.05
CA ARG A 125 12.17 -6.95 -7.03
C ARG A 125 11.44 -7.39 -8.28
N TYR A 126 10.44 -6.60 -8.68
CA TYR A 126 9.74 -6.83 -9.94
C TYR A 126 10.43 -6.07 -11.09
N LYS A 127 10.54 -6.69 -12.27
CA LYS A 127 11.02 -6.01 -13.49
C LYS A 127 10.05 -4.90 -13.92
N GLU A 128 8.76 -5.18 -13.84
CA GLU A 128 7.66 -4.25 -14.03
C GLU A 128 6.81 -4.25 -12.77
N PRO A 129 6.30 -3.07 -12.35
CA PRO A 129 5.50 -2.98 -11.14
C PRO A 129 4.23 -3.83 -11.24
N LYS A 130 3.83 -4.41 -10.12
CA LYS A 130 2.61 -5.21 -10.00
C LYS A 130 1.58 -4.49 -9.17
N LEU A 131 0.31 -4.61 -9.56
CA LEU A 131 -0.78 -4.08 -8.74
C LEU A 131 -1.04 -5.02 -7.55
N LYS A 132 -0.92 -4.49 -6.33
CA LYS A 132 -1.46 -5.08 -5.10
C LYS A 132 -2.84 -4.46 -4.86
N ILE A 133 -3.89 -5.28 -4.94
CA ILE A 133 -5.28 -4.85 -4.84
C ILE A 133 -5.88 -5.50 -3.61
N MET A 134 -6.46 -4.69 -2.71
CA MET A 134 -7.09 -5.15 -1.48
C MET A 134 -8.54 -4.67 -1.38
N GLY A 135 -9.45 -5.60 -1.06
CA GLY A 135 -10.84 -5.31 -0.72
C GLY A 135 -11.72 -4.75 -1.84
N ILE A 136 -11.19 -4.61 -3.05
CA ILE A 136 -11.91 -4.11 -4.24
C ILE A 136 -12.57 -5.27 -4.96
N GLU A 137 -13.63 -5.00 -5.70
CA GLU A 137 -14.44 -5.98 -6.43
C GLU A 137 -13.62 -6.81 -7.43
N ALA A 138 -12.51 -6.27 -7.93
CA ALA A 138 -11.56 -6.96 -8.82
C ALA A 138 -10.97 -8.26 -8.24
N VAL A 139 -10.96 -8.42 -6.92
CA VAL A 139 -10.40 -9.62 -6.26
C VAL A 139 -11.45 -10.46 -5.53
N LYS A 140 -12.73 -10.05 -5.54
CA LYS A 140 -13.81 -10.79 -4.91
C LYS A 140 -14.28 -11.94 -5.79
N SER A 141 -14.37 -13.14 -5.24
CA SER A 141 -14.86 -14.34 -5.95
C SER A 141 -16.33 -14.22 -6.38
N SER A 142 -17.13 -13.40 -5.69
CA SER A 142 -18.52 -13.12 -6.04
C SER A 142 -18.70 -12.21 -7.26
N THR A 143 -17.64 -11.53 -7.73
CA THR A 143 -17.70 -10.73 -8.96
C THR A 143 -17.50 -11.63 -10.17
N PRO A 144 -18.29 -11.52 -11.24
CA PRO A 144 -18.12 -12.30 -12.47
C PRO A 144 -16.69 -12.18 -13.04
N ALA A 145 -16.15 -13.27 -13.58
CA ALA A 145 -14.77 -13.31 -14.03
C ALA A 145 -14.42 -12.24 -15.10
N PRO A 146 -15.22 -12.01 -16.15
CA PRO A 146 -14.95 -10.95 -17.12
C PRO A 146 -14.90 -9.57 -16.46
N CYS A 147 -15.82 -9.28 -15.54
CA CYS A 147 -15.84 -8.01 -14.82
C CYS A 147 -14.59 -7.84 -13.93
N ARG A 148 -14.11 -8.90 -13.27
CA ARG A 148 -12.89 -8.82 -12.45
C ARG A 148 -11.66 -8.43 -13.28
N GLU A 149 -11.49 -9.06 -14.44
CA GLU A 149 -10.35 -8.75 -15.30
C GLU A 149 -10.43 -7.31 -15.84
N LYS A 150 -11.61 -6.88 -16.28
CA LYS A 150 -11.80 -5.50 -16.76
C LYS A 150 -11.61 -4.45 -15.66
N ILE A 151 -12.05 -4.74 -14.43
CA ILE A 151 -11.74 -3.85 -13.29
C ILE A 151 -10.23 -3.76 -13.05
N LYS A 152 -9.49 -4.87 -13.14
CA LYS A 152 -8.02 -4.83 -13.01
C LYS A 152 -7.35 -4.01 -14.11
N GLU A 153 -7.83 -4.12 -15.35
CA GLU A 153 -7.35 -3.31 -16.47
C GLU A 153 -7.66 -1.81 -16.24
N ALA A 154 -8.89 -1.47 -15.83
CA ALA A 154 -9.26 -0.11 -15.46
C ALA A 154 -8.37 0.46 -14.35
N LEU A 155 -8.06 -0.34 -13.31
CA LEU A 155 -7.18 0.07 -12.22
C LEU A 155 -5.74 0.35 -12.69
N LYS A 156 -5.24 -0.39 -13.68
CA LYS A 156 -3.93 -0.08 -14.30
C LYS A 156 -3.96 1.25 -15.05
N ILE A 157 -5.06 1.53 -15.75
CA ILE A 157 -5.25 2.82 -16.44
C ILE A 157 -5.35 3.96 -15.43
N ILE A 158 -6.10 3.80 -14.34
CA ILE A 158 -6.22 4.81 -13.27
C ILE A 158 -4.86 5.16 -12.67
N ILE A 159 -4.00 4.18 -12.44
CA ILE A 159 -2.68 4.41 -11.84
C ILE A 159 -1.68 5.00 -12.84
N ASN A 160 -1.70 4.58 -14.11
CA ASN A 160 -0.63 4.88 -15.06
C ASN A 160 -1.07 5.73 -16.26
N GLY A 161 -2.36 5.85 -16.52
CA GLY A 161 -2.94 6.59 -17.64
C GLY A 161 -3.60 7.91 -17.23
N ASP A 162 -4.53 8.32 -18.04
CA ASP A 162 -5.31 9.54 -17.84
C ASP A 162 -6.83 9.27 -17.91
N GLU A 163 -7.63 10.29 -17.61
CA GLU A 163 -9.08 10.23 -17.61
C GLU A 163 -9.65 9.87 -18.99
N LYS A 164 -9.04 10.37 -20.07
CA LYS A 164 -9.49 10.10 -21.44
C LYS A 164 -9.32 8.63 -21.79
N MET A 165 -8.18 8.04 -21.45
CA MET A 165 -7.94 6.60 -21.63
C MET A 165 -8.93 5.76 -20.86
N LEU A 166 -9.24 6.14 -19.62
CA LEU A 166 -10.21 5.44 -18.79
C LEU A 166 -11.62 5.53 -19.38
N ASN A 167 -12.04 6.71 -19.83
CA ASN A 167 -13.35 6.90 -20.43
C ASN A 167 -13.51 6.09 -21.74
N THR A 168 -12.48 6.05 -22.59
CA THR A 168 -12.47 5.22 -23.79
C THR A 168 -12.60 3.75 -23.43
N PHE A 169 -11.81 3.27 -22.49
CA PHE A 169 -11.86 1.87 -22.01
C PHE A 169 -13.25 1.50 -21.46
N ILE A 170 -13.89 2.40 -20.68
CA ILE A 170 -15.23 2.15 -20.14
C ILE A 170 -16.26 2.03 -21.26
N GLN A 171 -16.20 2.88 -22.30
CA GLN A 171 -17.13 2.81 -23.44
C GLN A 171 -16.96 1.49 -24.21
N GLU A 172 -15.72 1.11 -24.54
CA GLU A 172 -15.41 -0.16 -25.20
C GLU A 172 -15.92 -1.36 -24.40
N PHE A 173 -15.69 -1.36 -23.07
CA PHE A 173 -16.17 -2.44 -22.22
C PHE A 173 -17.69 -2.49 -22.12
N ARG A 174 -18.38 -1.36 -22.14
CA ARG A 174 -19.86 -1.35 -22.16
C ARG A 174 -20.41 -2.05 -23.42
N GLU A 175 -19.81 -1.81 -24.57
CA GLU A 175 -20.18 -2.48 -25.82
C GLU A 175 -19.89 -3.99 -25.75
N GLU A 176 -18.68 -4.37 -25.30
CA GLU A 176 -18.29 -5.77 -25.09
C GLU A 176 -19.23 -6.48 -24.10
N PHE A 177 -19.54 -5.84 -22.97
CA PHE A 177 -20.41 -6.40 -21.93
C PHE A 177 -21.81 -6.78 -22.45
N MET A 178 -22.36 -6.02 -23.39
CA MET A 178 -23.67 -6.30 -23.99
C MET A 178 -23.66 -7.53 -24.90
N THR A 179 -22.49 -8.04 -25.27
CA THR A 179 -22.33 -9.25 -26.10
C THR A 179 -22.07 -10.52 -25.28
N LEU A 180 -21.78 -10.39 -23.96
CA LEU A 180 -21.52 -11.51 -23.08
C LEU A 180 -22.80 -12.30 -22.79
N SER A 181 -22.64 -13.61 -22.62
CA SER A 181 -23.73 -14.50 -22.26
C SER A 181 -24.21 -14.26 -20.81
N PRO A 182 -25.48 -14.59 -20.48
CA PRO A 182 -25.98 -14.47 -19.11
C PRO A 182 -25.13 -15.23 -18.09
N GLU A 183 -24.56 -16.37 -18.46
CA GLU A 183 -23.73 -17.21 -17.62
C GLU A 183 -22.39 -16.53 -17.28
N GLU A 184 -21.81 -15.77 -18.22
CA GLU A 184 -20.56 -15.05 -18.03
C GLU A 184 -20.71 -13.84 -17.09
N ILE A 185 -21.90 -13.19 -17.10
CA ILE A 185 -22.16 -11.99 -16.31
C ILE A 185 -22.91 -12.27 -15.01
N ALA A 186 -23.38 -13.49 -14.79
CA ALA A 186 -24.08 -13.87 -13.57
C ALA A 186 -23.14 -13.82 -12.34
N PHE A 187 -23.68 -13.32 -11.23
CA PHE A 187 -22.95 -13.32 -9.96
C PHE A 187 -22.84 -14.76 -9.42
N PRO A 188 -21.62 -15.27 -9.23
CA PRO A 188 -21.44 -16.60 -8.64
C PRO A 188 -22.03 -16.67 -7.23
N ARG A 189 -22.80 -17.72 -6.95
CA ARG A 189 -23.34 -18.02 -5.63
C ARG A 189 -22.94 -19.44 -5.24
N SER A 190 -22.51 -19.64 -3.99
CA SER A 190 -22.30 -20.97 -3.44
C SER A 190 -23.67 -21.64 -3.25
N CYS A 191 -23.78 -22.90 -3.68
CA CYS A 191 -24.90 -23.77 -3.31
C CYS A 191 -24.51 -24.52 -2.04
N ASN A 192 -25.32 -24.37 -1.00
CA ASN A 192 -25.23 -25.16 0.25
C ASN A 192 -26.10 -26.37 0.13
#